data_8d78cda75e82598dc388165b61fe6979
#
_entry.id   8d78cda75e82598dc388165b61fe6979
#
_cell.length_a   1.000
_cell.length_b   1.000
_cell.length_c   1.000
_cell.angle_alpha   90.00
_cell.angle_beta   90.00
_cell.angle_gamma   90.00
#
_symmetry.space_group_name_H-M   'P 1'
#
loop_
_entity.id
_entity.type
_entity.pdbx_description
1 polymer ?
#
loop_
_entity_poly.entity_id
_entity_poly.type
_entity_poly.pdbx_seq_one_letter_code
_entity_poly.pdbx_strand_id
1 'polypeptide(L)'
;MSRPLDGIRILDFTHVLAGPFATRILGDMGADVVKINSIDRATGVNLATHPYFLQFNRNKRSLALDMAQEASRALSRKLCDEADIVINNFSVGVLKRWGIDFDTVAETNAGVIYAEMSGMGDTGPWSKFVTYA
;
A
#
# COMPACT_ATOMS: atom_id res chain seq x y z
N MET A 1 23.38 15.32 -3.82
CA MET A 1 22.31 15.70 -4.78
C MET A 1 21.00 15.17 -4.20
N SER A 2 19.94 15.99 -4.13
CA SER A 2 18.60 15.53 -3.75
C SER A 2 18.04 14.66 -4.88
N ARG A 3 17.32 13.60 -4.51
CA ARG A 3 16.62 12.75 -5.47
C ARG A 3 15.23 13.36 -5.78
N PRO A 4 14.59 13.02 -6.90
CA PRO A 4 13.34 13.67 -7.33
C PRO A 4 12.19 13.60 -6.32
N LEU A 5 12.15 12.54 -5.50
CA LEU A 5 11.07 12.31 -4.52
C LEU A 5 11.57 12.35 -3.07
N ASP A 6 12.73 12.99 -2.81
CA ASP A 6 13.19 13.19 -1.43
C ASP A 6 12.14 13.99 -0.64
N GLY A 7 11.74 13.47 0.52
CA GLY A 7 10.73 14.06 1.39
C GLY A 7 9.29 13.56 1.16
N ILE A 8 9.03 12.84 0.08
CA ILE A 8 7.70 12.23 -0.17
C ILE A 8 7.60 10.92 0.61
N ARG A 9 6.55 10.78 1.41
CA ARG A 9 6.23 9.57 2.19
C ARG A 9 5.10 8.79 1.53
N ILE A 10 5.33 7.50 1.29
CA ILE A 10 4.36 6.58 0.66
C ILE A 10 4.00 5.47 1.63
N LEU A 11 2.73 5.31 1.94
CA LEU A 11 2.20 4.17 2.69
C LEU A 11 1.71 3.11 1.69
N ASP A 12 2.43 1.99 1.65
CA ASP A 12 2.29 0.94 0.64
C ASP A 12 1.60 -0.30 1.22
N PHE A 13 0.31 -0.48 0.92
CA PHE A 13 -0.46 -1.69 1.26
C PHE A 13 -0.45 -2.75 0.16
N THR A 14 0.27 -2.53 -0.93
CA THR A 14 0.20 -3.40 -2.11
C THR A 14 0.83 -4.79 -1.90
N HIS A 15 0.40 -5.76 -2.70
CA HIS A 15 0.92 -7.13 -2.67
C HIS A 15 1.26 -7.64 -4.07
N VAL A 16 2.01 -8.72 -4.14
CA VAL A 16 2.39 -9.48 -5.32
C VAL A 16 3.29 -8.67 -6.27
N LEU A 17 2.78 -8.06 -7.34
CA LEU A 17 3.60 -7.50 -8.42
C LEU A 17 3.34 -6.01 -8.70
N ALA A 18 2.18 -5.68 -9.27
CA ALA A 18 1.95 -4.36 -9.89
C ALA A 18 2.18 -3.19 -8.93
N GLY A 19 1.57 -3.25 -7.75
CA GLY A 19 1.74 -2.23 -6.72
C GLY A 19 3.17 -2.19 -6.15
N PRO A 20 3.75 -3.33 -5.69
CA PRO A 20 5.13 -3.34 -5.21
C PRO A 20 6.15 -2.89 -6.25
N PHE A 21 5.93 -3.17 -7.53
CA PHE A 21 6.78 -2.69 -8.62
C PHE A 21 6.70 -1.17 -8.76
N ALA A 22 5.50 -0.60 -8.74
CA ALA A 22 5.30 0.85 -8.81
C ALA A 22 5.98 1.58 -7.64
N THR A 23 5.71 1.13 -6.40
CA THR A 23 6.27 1.77 -5.20
C THR A 23 7.78 1.55 -5.06
N ARG A 24 8.33 0.46 -5.62
CA ARG A 24 9.78 0.27 -5.74
C ARG A 24 10.42 1.37 -6.60
N ILE A 25 9.82 1.68 -7.76
CA ILE A 25 10.35 2.74 -8.64
C ILE A 25 10.36 4.08 -7.90
N LEU A 26 9.27 4.40 -7.18
CA LEU A 26 9.19 5.63 -6.39
C LEU A 26 10.23 5.66 -5.26
N GLY A 27 10.48 4.52 -4.61
CA GLY A 27 11.56 4.38 -3.62
C GLY A 27 12.96 4.54 -4.24
N ASP A 28 13.19 4.00 -5.44
CA ASP A 28 14.44 4.19 -6.19
C ASP A 28 14.67 5.68 -6.54
N MET A 29 13.57 6.44 -6.72
CA MET A 29 13.60 7.89 -6.98
C MET A 29 13.69 8.73 -5.70
N GLY A 30 13.71 8.13 -4.52
CA GLY A 30 13.96 8.83 -3.25
C GLY A 30 12.81 8.90 -2.27
N ALA A 31 11.61 8.42 -2.63
CA ALA A 31 10.50 8.40 -1.71
C ALA A 31 10.77 7.50 -0.48
N ASP A 32 10.29 7.92 0.68
CA ASP A 32 10.27 7.12 1.91
C ASP A 32 9.06 6.17 1.88
N VAL A 33 9.27 4.96 1.41
CA VAL A 33 8.21 3.96 1.26
C VAL A 33 8.11 3.08 2.51
N VAL A 34 6.97 3.15 3.19
CA VAL A 34 6.62 2.27 4.33
C VAL A 34 5.66 1.20 3.85
N LYS A 35 6.18 -0.01 3.69
CA LYS A 35 5.40 -1.17 3.28
C LYS A 35 4.69 -1.81 4.46
N ILE A 36 3.36 -1.89 4.38
CA ILE A 36 2.55 -2.63 5.34
C ILE A 36 2.44 -4.09 4.89
N ASN A 37 3.01 -4.98 5.66
CA ASN A 37 2.95 -6.42 5.44
C ASN A 37 1.93 -7.08 6.37
N SER A 38 1.23 -8.10 5.87
CA SER A 38 0.39 -8.95 6.71
C SER A 38 1.23 -10.03 7.37
N ILE A 39 1.04 -10.24 8.67
CA ILE A 39 1.68 -11.33 9.41
C ILE A 39 1.21 -12.68 8.84
N ASP A 40 -0.09 -12.82 8.57
CA ASP A 40 -0.70 -14.08 8.13
C ASP A 40 -0.45 -14.42 6.66
N ARG A 41 -0.09 -13.42 5.84
CA ARG A 41 0.12 -13.60 4.40
C ARG A 41 1.59 -13.61 3.99
N ALA A 42 2.52 -13.73 4.93
CA ALA A 42 3.95 -13.83 4.67
C ALA A 42 4.33 -15.25 4.19
N THR A 43 3.68 -15.70 3.09
CA THR A 43 3.89 -17.03 2.50
C THR A 43 4.11 -16.93 0.99
N GLY A 44 4.73 -17.94 0.40
CA GLY A 44 5.01 -17.98 -1.04
C GLY A 44 5.78 -16.72 -1.50
N VAL A 45 5.33 -16.09 -2.56
CA VAL A 45 5.96 -14.89 -3.14
C VAL A 45 5.96 -13.66 -2.22
N ASN A 46 5.15 -13.65 -1.17
CA ASN A 46 5.09 -12.58 -0.17
C ASN A 46 6.01 -12.85 1.04
N LEU A 47 6.71 -13.98 1.08
CA LEU A 47 7.69 -14.25 2.12
C LEU A 47 8.89 -13.30 1.97
N ALA A 48 9.27 -12.62 3.04
CA ALA A 48 10.34 -11.60 3.03
C ALA A 48 11.71 -12.12 2.54
N THR A 49 11.95 -13.42 2.59
CA THR A 49 13.15 -14.07 2.06
C THR A 49 13.02 -14.57 0.62
N HIS A 50 11.82 -14.50 0.04
CA HIS A 50 11.60 -14.96 -1.33
C HIS A 50 12.24 -13.99 -2.33
N PRO A 51 13.01 -14.46 -3.34
CA PRO A 51 13.69 -13.58 -4.31
C PRO A 51 12.74 -12.60 -5.00
N TYR A 52 11.52 -13.03 -5.31
CA TYR A 52 10.48 -12.20 -5.92
C TYR A 52 10.10 -11.02 -4.99
N PHE A 53 9.88 -11.28 -3.69
CA PHE A 53 9.60 -10.23 -2.72
C PHE A 53 10.75 -9.23 -2.62
N LEU A 54 11.98 -9.72 -2.52
CA LEU A 54 13.18 -8.88 -2.41
C LEU A 54 13.37 -7.99 -3.65
N GLN A 55 13.09 -8.52 -4.84
CA GLN A 55 13.19 -7.76 -6.08
C GLN A 55 12.23 -6.56 -6.13
N PHE A 56 10.99 -6.73 -5.68
CA PHE A 56 9.95 -5.70 -5.80
C PHE A 56 9.77 -4.83 -4.53
N ASN A 57 10.47 -5.15 -3.45
CA ASN A 57 10.35 -4.41 -2.20
C ASN A 57 11.68 -3.82 -1.69
N ARG A 58 12.73 -3.78 -2.54
CA ARG A 58 13.95 -3.06 -2.19
C ARG A 58 13.68 -1.56 -2.00
N ASN A 59 14.52 -0.90 -1.18
CA ASN A 59 14.40 0.52 -0.83
C ASN A 59 13.11 0.89 -0.08
N LYS A 60 12.46 -0.10 0.56
CA LYS A 60 11.28 0.13 1.40
C LYS A 60 11.59 -0.20 2.85
N ARG A 61 11.01 0.54 3.76
CA ARG A 61 10.88 0.14 5.16
C ARG A 61 9.70 -0.82 5.30
N SER A 62 9.74 -1.72 6.26
CA SER A 62 8.70 -2.74 6.45
C SER A 62 8.09 -2.63 7.83
N LEU A 63 6.77 -2.68 7.89
CA LEU A 63 5.98 -2.78 9.12
C LEU A 63 4.99 -3.93 8.96
N ALA A 64 5.05 -4.92 9.84
CA ALA A 64 4.12 -6.04 9.85
C ALA A 64 2.94 -5.75 10.79
N LEU A 65 1.72 -5.80 10.26
CA LEU A 65 0.49 -5.55 11.00
C LEU A 65 -0.53 -6.67 10.76
N ASP A 66 -1.22 -7.06 11.81
CA ASP A 66 -2.42 -7.87 11.71
C ASP A 66 -3.66 -6.97 11.61
N MET A 67 -4.16 -6.77 10.40
CA MET A 67 -5.29 -5.88 10.14
C MET A 67 -6.64 -6.42 10.66
N ALA A 68 -6.69 -7.63 11.22
CA ALA A 68 -7.83 -8.10 11.99
C ALA A 68 -7.94 -7.38 13.35
N GLN A 69 -6.81 -6.91 13.89
CA GLN A 69 -6.75 -6.23 15.17
C GLN A 69 -7.10 -4.74 15.05
N GLU A 70 -7.91 -4.23 15.97
CA GLU A 70 -8.30 -2.80 15.99
C GLU A 70 -7.09 -1.88 16.18
N ALA A 71 -6.15 -2.26 17.04
CA ALA A 71 -4.92 -1.49 17.27
C ALA A 71 -4.09 -1.32 16.00
N SER A 72 -4.02 -2.35 15.13
CA SER A 72 -3.31 -2.30 13.84
C SER A 72 -4.03 -1.36 12.86
N ARG A 73 -5.36 -1.38 12.81
CA ARG A 73 -6.16 -0.44 12.00
C ARG A 73 -5.98 1.00 12.46
N ALA A 74 -6.04 1.24 13.78
CA ALA A 74 -5.83 2.56 14.36
C ALA A 74 -4.42 3.11 14.08
N LEU A 75 -3.39 2.25 14.15
CA LEU A 75 -2.03 2.62 13.77
C LEU A 75 -1.93 2.94 12.28
N SER A 76 -2.53 2.10 11.42
CA SER A 76 -2.55 2.32 9.96
C SER A 76 -3.21 3.66 9.61
N ARG A 77 -4.30 4.03 10.28
CA ARG A 77 -4.95 5.33 10.10
C ARG A 77 -4.00 6.48 10.42
N LYS A 78 -3.33 6.45 11.59
CA LYS A 78 -2.33 7.46 11.94
C LYS A 78 -1.20 7.59 10.93
N LEU A 79 -0.78 6.46 10.33
CA LEU A 79 0.23 6.49 9.28
C LEU A 79 -0.31 7.11 7.98
N CYS A 80 -1.60 6.91 7.66
CA CYS A 80 -2.26 7.58 6.53
C CYS A 80 -2.33 9.10 6.73
N ASP A 81 -2.53 9.58 7.96
CA ASP A 81 -2.59 11.01 8.26
C ASP A 81 -1.27 11.74 7.97
N GLU A 82 -0.16 11.01 8.01
CA GLU A 82 1.18 11.53 7.77
C GLU A 82 1.76 11.20 6.39
N ALA A 83 1.03 10.46 5.55
CA ALA A 83 1.51 10.04 4.23
C ALA A 83 1.11 11.06 3.15
N ASP A 84 2.00 11.31 2.19
CA ASP A 84 1.68 12.07 0.98
C ASP A 84 0.91 11.19 -0.01
N ILE A 85 1.24 9.89 -0.03
CA ILE A 85 0.61 8.91 -0.93
C ILE A 85 0.20 7.68 -0.13
N VAL A 86 -1.04 7.23 -0.30
CA VAL A 86 -1.53 5.92 0.16
C VAL A 86 -1.85 5.08 -1.07
N ILE A 87 -1.31 3.88 -1.15
CA ILE A 87 -1.50 3.02 -2.32
C ILE A 87 -1.84 1.58 -1.93
N ASN A 88 -2.81 0.99 -2.63
CA ASN A 88 -3.18 -0.41 -2.49
C ASN A 88 -3.54 -1.06 -3.83
N ASN A 89 -3.48 -2.40 -3.89
CA ASN A 89 -3.95 -3.19 -5.02
C ASN A 89 -4.86 -4.35 -4.57
N PHE A 90 -5.61 -4.11 -3.50
CA PHE A 90 -6.60 -5.08 -3.02
C PHE A 90 -7.86 -5.06 -3.87
N SER A 91 -8.70 -6.07 -3.66
CA SER A 91 -10.08 -6.04 -4.15
C SER A 91 -10.84 -4.86 -3.55
N VAL A 92 -11.78 -4.34 -4.31
CA VAL A 92 -12.62 -3.18 -3.94
C VAL A 92 -13.21 -3.34 -2.53
N GLY A 93 -13.13 -2.27 -1.74
CA GLY A 93 -13.71 -2.18 -0.40
C GLY A 93 -12.91 -2.83 0.73
N VAL A 94 -11.70 -3.35 0.48
CA VAL A 94 -10.85 -3.89 1.57
C VAL A 94 -10.44 -2.79 2.54
N LEU A 95 -9.89 -1.68 2.04
CA LEU A 95 -9.46 -0.56 2.89
C LEU A 95 -10.64 0.13 3.57
N LYS A 96 -11.80 0.16 2.92
CA LYS A 96 -13.04 0.67 3.52
C LYS A 96 -13.45 -0.13 4.77
N ARG A 97 -13.36 -1.46 4.71
CA ARG A 97 -13.63 -2.31 5.89
C ARG A 97 -12.63 -2.10 7.03
N TRP A 98 -11.45 -1.58 6.73
CA TRP A 98 -10.43 -1.22 7.73
C TRP A 98 -10.56 0.22 8.22
N GLY A 99 -11.47 1.02 7.63
CA GLY A 99 -11.68 2.42 7.97
C GLY A 99 -10.52 3.32 7.54
N ILE A 100 -9.87 2.97 6.45
CA ILE A 100 -8.74 3.71 5.83
C ILE A 100 -8.94 3.89 4.33
N ASP A 101 -10.20 3.99 3.87
CA ASP A 101 -10.56 4.39 2.51
C ASP A 101 -10.31 5.89 2.28
N PHE A 102 -10.39 6.31 1.03
CA PHE A 102 -10.10 7.70 0.65
C PHE A 102 -10.93 8.71 1.44
N ASP A 103 -12.26 8.52 1.51
CA ASP A 103 -13.15 9.46 2.19
C ASP A 103 -12.74 9.66 3.66
N THR A 104 -12.44 8.56 4.34
CA THR A 104 -12.02 8.60 5.75
C THR A 104 -10.64 9.24 5.93
N VAL A 105 -9.67 8.95 5.06
CA VAL A 105 -8.33 9.53 5.16
C VAL A 105 -8.34 11.01 4.80
N ALA A 106 -9.12 11.41 3.80
CA ALA A 106 -9.22 12.80 3.37
C ALA A 106 -9.81 13.75 4.43
N GLU A 107 -10.56 13.23 5.41
CA GLU A 107 -11.06 14.04 6.54
C GLU A 107 -9.93 14.63 7.39
N THR A 108 -8.82 13.91 7.54
CA THR A 108 -7.67 14.30 8.37
C THR A 108 -6.45 14.68 7.55
N ASN A 109 -6.34 14.18 6.32
CA ASN A 109 -5.25 14.46 5.38
C ASN A 109 -5.81 14.87 4.01
N ALA A 110 -6.27 16.10 3.89
CA ALA A 110 -6.90 16.63 2.67
C ALA A 110 -5.96 16.70 1.45
N GLY A 111 -4.66 16.59 1.65
CA GLY A 111 -3.65 16.62 0.58
C GLY A 111 -3.24 15.24 0.07
N VAL A 112 -3.79 14.17 0.61
CA VAL A 112 -3.36 12.81 0.26
C VAL A 112 -3.63 12.46 -1.20
N ILE A 113 -2.65 11.85 -1.84
CA ILE A 113 -2.83 11.15 -3.12
C ILE A 113 -3.19 9.70 -2.80
N TYR A 114 -4.41 9.30 -3.11
CA TYR A 114 -4.91 7.96 -2.79
C TYR A 114 -5.05 7.12 -4.07
N ALA A 115 -4.21 6.09 -4.22
CA ALA A 115 -4.14 5.26 -5.42
C ALA A 115 -4.70 3.85 -5.16
N GLU A 116 -5.79 3.50 -5.82
CA GLU A 116 -6.37 2.16 -5.83
C GLU A 116 -6.11 1.47 -7.16
N MET A 117 -5.43 0.33 -7.11
CA MET A 117 -4.99 -0.43 -8.28
C MET A 117 -5.78 -1.74 -8.41
N SER A 118 -7.11 -1.68 -8.29
CA SER A 118 -7.95 -2.85 -8.59
C SER A 118 -7.95 -3.14 -10.09
N GLY A 119 -8.03 -4.41 -10.48
CA GLY A 119 -7.84 -4.79 -11.88
C GLY A 119 -8.84 -4.20 -12.87
N MET A 120 -10.07 -3.92 -12.42
CA MET A 120 -11.15 -3.40 -13.27
C MET A 120 -11.74 -2.08 -12.74
N GLY A 121 -11.07 -1.42 -11.80
CA GLY A 121 -11.61 -0.24 -11.13
C GLY A 121 -12.64 -0.61 -10.05
N ASP A 122 -13.15 0.40 -9.35
CA ASP A 122 -14.07 0.25 -8.23
C ASP A 122 -15.55 0.39 -8.63
N THR A 123 -15.81 0.82 -9.86
CA THR A 123 -17.15 1.02 -10.41
C THR A 123 -17.39 0.20 -11.67
N GLY A 124 -18.66 0.05 -12.06
CA GLY A 124 -19.08 -0.66 -13.26
C GLY A 124 -19.26 -2.18 -13.07
N PRO A 125 -19.72 -2.87 -14.14
CA PRO A 125 -20.18 -4.27 -14.02
C PRO A 125 -19.06 -5.27 -13.69
N TRP A 126 -17.80 -4.92 -13.94
CA TRP A 126 -16.64 -5.80 -13.73
C TRP A 126 -15.81 -5.48 -12.48
N SER A 127 -16.23 -4.51 -11.68
CA SER A 127 -15.49 -4.06 -10.48
C SER A 127 -15.20 -5.18 -9.46
N LYS A 128 -15.97 -6.27 -9.50
CA LYS A 128 -15.79 -7.43 -8.60
C LYS A 128 -14.83 -8.50 -9.15
N PHE A 129 -14.37 -8.36 -10.39
CA PHE A 129 -13.44 -9.35 -10.96
C PHE A 129 -12.05 -9.20 -10.34
N VAL A 130 -11.50 -10.35 -9.94
CA VAL A 130 -10.11 -10.45 -9.49
C VAL A 130 -9.22 -10.67 -10.72
N THR A 131 -8.20 -9.86 -10.86
CA THR A 131 -7.22 -10.00 -11.94
C THR A 131 -5.87 -10.40 -11.38
N TYR A 132 -5.17 -11.25 -12.12
CA TYR A 132 -3.77 -11.57 -11.92
C TYR A 132 -2.99 -11.10 -13.15
N ALA A 133 -1.85 -10.44 -12.93
CA ALA A 133 -0.93 -10.07 -13.99
C ALA A 133 0.13 -11.17 -14.16
#